data_9c4fe458dbf7a2b6029de3de51d99494
#
_entry.id   9c4fe458dbf7a2b6029de3de51d99494
#
_cell.length_a   1.000
_cell.length_b   1.000
_cell.length_c   1.000
_cell.angle_alpha   90.00
_cell.angle_beta   90.00
_cell.angle_gamma   90.00
#
_symmetry.space_group_name_H-M   'P 1'
#
loop_
_entity.id
_entity.type
_entity.pdbx_description
1 polymer ?
#
loop_
_entity_poly.entity_id
_entity_poly.type
_entity_poly.pdbx_seq_one_letter_code
_entity_poly.pdbx_strand_id
1 'polypeptide(L)'
;MKKTAVLGMYLAFAMILSYIEVLIPLPIPIPGIKLGLANLAIILILYLYGFKEALLINVVRIILMGLLFTNVSMILYSLAGGLLSLACMGLAKKTHGFSIQCVSMIGGITHNLGQILVAFAVVRTYGVFYYVPFLLLAGSVTGWVIGMLEKTIEPRLRHYLQTEK
;
A
#
# COMPACT_ATOMS: atom_id res chain seq x y z
N MET A 1 -8.69 12.67 -21.51
CA MET A 1 -9.51 12.51 -20.28
C MET A 1 -9.05 13.49 -19.20
N LYS A 2 -9.95 14.06 -18.40
CA LYS A 2 -9.54 14.94 -17.30
C LYS A 2 -8.79 14.10 -16.25
N LYS A 3 -7.58 14.50 -15.84
CA LYS A 3 -6.72 13.83 -14.83
C LYS A 3 -7.50 13.40 -13.57
N THR A 4 -8.45 14.23 -13.16
CA THR A 4 -9.32 13.96 -11.99
C THR A 4 -10.19 12.72 -12.17
N ALA A 5 -10.76 12.49 -13.36
CA ALA A 5 -11.58 11.29 -13.61
C ALA A 5 -10.75 10.00 -13.52
N VAL A 6 -9.53 10.04 -14.06
CA VAL A 6 -8.61 8.91 -13.99
C VAL A 6 -8.17 8.63 -12.54
N LEU A 7 -7.85 9.65 -11.77
CA LEU A 7 -7.53 9.50 -10.35
C LEU A 7 -8.72 8.96 -9.54
N GLY A 8 -9.96 9.38 -9.87
CA GLY A 8 -11.17 8.81 -9.28
C GLY A 8 -11.33 7.31 -9.57
N MET A 9 -11.03 6.88 -10.80
CA MET A 9 -11.02 5.46 -11.16
C MET A 9 -9.96 4.66 -10.38
N TYR A 10 -8.74 5.21 -10.22
CA TYR A 10 -7.71 4.57 -9.40
C TYR A 10 -8.09 4.53 -7.92
N LEU A 11 -8.78 5.55 -7.40
CA LEU A 11 -9.31 5.53 -6.04
C LEU A 11 -10.33 4.41 -5.87
N ALA A 12 -11.29 4.28 -6.78
CA ALA A 12 -12.27 3.19 -6.76
C ALA A 12 -11.59 1.82 -6.82
N PHE A 13 -10.61 1.64 -7.69
CA PHE A 13 -9.82 0.41 -7.77
C PHE A 13 -9.07 0.11 -6.47
N ALA A 14 -8.42 1.12 -5.87
CA ALA A 14 -7.73 0.98 -4.59
C ALA A 14 -8.70 0.63 -3.45
N MET A 15 -9.91 1.18 -3.45
CA MET A 15 -10.96 0.84 -2.48
C MET A 15 -11.46 -0.60 -2.65
N ILE A 16 -11.69 -1.06 -3.88
CA ILE A 16 -12.08 -2.45 -4.16
C ILE A 16 -11.01 -3.42 -3.63
N LEU A 17 -9.74 -3.19 -3.92
CA LEU A 17 -8.65 -4.02 -3.42
C LEU A 17 -8.57 -4.00 -1.89
N SER A 18 -8.76 -2.83 -1.27
CA SER A 18 -8.82 -2.69 0.18
C SER A 18 -10.00 -3.43 0.79
N TYR A 19 -11.17 -3.40 0.14
CA TYR A 19 -12.36 -4.11 0.58
C TYR A 19 -12.19 -5.63 0.49
N ILE A 20 -11.63 -6.12 -0.62
CA ILE A 20 -11.29 -7.54 -0.77
C ILE A 20 -10.37 -7.99 0.37
N GLU A 21 -9.39 -7.16 0.73
CA GLU A 21 -8.47 -7.43 1.83
C GLU A 21 -9.17 -7.51 3.20
N VAL A 22 -10.21 -6.70 3.41
CA VAL A 22 -11.03 -6.77 4.63
C VAL A 22 -11.84 -8.07 4.70
N LEU A 23 -12.25 -8.61 3.55
CA LEU A 23 -13.01 -9.86 3.48
C LEU A 23 -12.14 -11.12 3.69
N ILE A 24 -10.82 -11.01 3.55
CA ILE A 24 -9.90 -12.15 3.76
C ILE A 24 -9.54 -12.22 5.25
N PRO A 25 -10.04 -13.22 6.00
CA PRO A 25 -9.68 -13.38 7.40
C PRO A 25 -8.22 -13.86 7.50
N LEU A 26 -7.34 -12.99 7.97
CA LEU A 26 -5.97 -13.40 8.29
C LEU A 26 -5.94 -14.02 9.69
N PRO A 27 -5.34 -15.19 9.86
CA PRO A 27 -5.22 -15.85 11.17
C PRO A 27 -4.12 -15.19 12.04
N ILE A 28 -4.08 -13.86 12.05
CA ILE A 28 -3.09 -13.09 12.81
C ILE A 28 -3.82 -12.36 13.93
N PRO A 29 -3.50 -12.61 15.20
CA PRO A 29 -4.20 -12.04 16.34
C PRO A 29 -3.86 -10.57 16.62
N ILE A 30 -3.28 -9.86 15.65
CA ILE A 30 -2.97 -8.44 15.76
C ILE A 30 -3.96 -7.64 14.91
N PRO A 31 -4.79 -6.79 15.55
CA PRO A 31 -5.71 -5.92 14.85
C PRO A 31 -4.95 -4.99 13.88
N GLY A 32 -5.48 -4.84 12.66
CA GLY A 32 -4.96 -3.87 11.70
C GLY A 32 -3.92 -4.40 10.71
N ILE A 33 -3.40 -5.62 10.90
CA ILE A 33 -2.49 -6.21 9.94
C ILE A 33 -3.24 -6.63 8.68
N LYS A 34 -2.72 -6.20 7.53
CA LYS A 34 -3.29 -6.44 6.20
C LYS A 34 -2.22 -6.93 5.24
N LEU A 35 -2.63 -7.68 4.22
CA LEU A 35 -1.74 -8.19 3.18
C LEU A 35 -1.10 -7.08 2.32
N GLY A 36 -1.76 -5.93 2.24
CA GLY A 36 -1.28 -4.80 1.44
C GLY A 36 -1.69 -4.87 -0.03
N LEU A 37 -2.77 -5.58 -0.39
CA LEU A 37 -3.28 -5.62 -1.77
C LEU A 37 -3.53 -4.23 -2.34
N ALA A 38 -3.98 -3.31 -1.52
CA ALA A 38 -4.17 -1.92 -1.92
C ALA A 38 -2.87 -1.22 -2.35
N ASN A 39 -1.70 -1.70 -1.92
CA ASN A 39 -0.41 -1.15 -2.36
C ASN A 39 -0.20 -1.31 -3.86
N LEU A 40 -0.85 -2.31 -4.51
CA LEU A 40 -0.83 -2.46 -5.96
C LEU A 40 -1.36 -1.18 -6.65
N ALA A 41 -2.50 -0.66 -6.24
CA ALA A 41 -3.02 0.58 -6.81
C ALA A 41 -2.10 1.78 -6.52
N ILE A 42 -1.53 1.84 -5.32
CA ILE A 42 -0.68 2.97 -4.89
C ILE A 42 0.64 3.00 -5.64
N ILE A 43 1.28 1.84 -5.87
CA ILE A 43 2.54 1.78 -6.62
C ILE A 43 2.30 2.10 -8.11
N LEU A 44 1.18 1.64 -8.71
CA LEU A 44 0.79 2.04 -10.07
C LEU A 44 0.70 3.56 -10.19
N ILE A 45 -0.01 4.21 -9.28
CA ILE A 45 -0.14 5.68 -9.30
C ILE A 45 1.22 6.35 -9.07
N LEU A 46 2.04 5.81 -8.17
CA LEU A 46 3.39 6.32 -7.92
C LEU A 46 4.24 6.31 -9.19
N TYR A 47 4.13 5.26 -10.00
CA TYR A 47 4.92 5.14 -11.24
C TYR A 47 4.34 5.92 -12.41
N LEU A 48 3.01 5.99 -12.54
CA LEU A 48 2.33 6.65 -13.67
C LEU A 48 2.15 8.17 -13.47
N TYR A 49 1.82 8.60 -12.25
CA TYR A 49 1.45 10.00 -11.96
C TYR A 49 2.38 10.71 -10.97
N GLY A 50 3.11 9.94 -10.16
CA GLY A 50 4.08 10.47 -9.22
C GLY A 50 3.64 10.44 -7.76
N PHE A 51 4.52 10.98 -6.90
CA PHE A 51 4.38 10.85 -5.44
C PHE A 51 3.17 11.60 -4.87
N LYS A 52 2.88 12.81 -5.38
CA LYS A 52 1.78 13.64 -4.85
C LYS A 52 0.42 13.01 -5.05
N GLU A 53 0.17 12.47 -6.24
CA GLU A 53 -1.05 11.78 -6.61
C GLU A 53 -1.20 10.47 -5.84
N ALA A 54 -0.12 9.70 -5.71
CA ALA A 54 -0.12 8.49 -4.91
C ALA A 54 -0.41 8.77 -3.43
N LEU A 55 0.15 9.85 -2.87
CA LEU A 55 -0.12 10.28 -1.50
C LEU A 55 -1.59 10.65 -1.30
N LEU A 56 -2.14 11.47 -2.20
CA LEU A 56 -3.54 11.88 -2.13
C LEU A 56 -4.47 10.68 -2.14
N ILE A 57 -4.32 9.79 -3.13
CA ILE A 57 -5.18 8.61 -3.26
C ILE A 57 -5.02 7.67 -2.05
N ASN A 58 -3.78 7.47 -1.57
CA ASN A 58 -3.52 6.62 -0.42
C ASN A 58 -4.23 7.13 0.84
N VAL A 59 -4.13 8.43 1.14
CA VAL A 59 -4.76 9.04 2.32
C VAL A 59 -6.29 8.99 2.19
N VAL A 60 -6.84 9.42 1.05
CA VAL A 60 -8.30 9.44 0.83
C VAL A 60 -8.86 8.02 0.94
N ARG A 61 -8.22 7.02 0.30
CA ARG A 61 -8.63 5.62 0.41
C ARG A 61 -8.65 5.13 1.86
N ILE A 62 -7.59 5.42 2.63
CA ILE A 62 -7.48 4.94 4.02
C ILE A 62 -8.60 5.52 4.87
N ILE A 63 -8.88 6.82 4.74
CA ILE A 63 -9.94 7.49 5.48
C ILE A 63 -11.30 6.90 5.09
N LEU A 64 -11.61 6.79 3.79
CA LEU A 64 -12.88 6.24 3.31
C LEU A 64 -13.07 4.79 3.75
N MET A 65 -12.05 3.95 3.64
CA MET A 65 -12.11 2.55 4.09
C MET A 65 -12.32 2.45 5.60
N GLY A 66 -11.67 3.32 6.37
CA GLY A 66 -11.82 3.37 7.81
C GLY A 66 -13.23 3.75 8.26
N LEU A 67 -13.81 4.74 7.60
CA LEU A 67 -15.15 5.25 7.93
C LEU A 67 -16.28 4.33 7.44
N LEU A 68 -16.12 3.69 6.27
CA LEU A 68 -17.19 2.92 5.63
C LEU A 68 -17.18 1.43 6.03
N PHE A 69 -16.02 0.82 6.22
CA PHE A 69 -15.88 -0.63 6.29
C PHE A 69 -15.12 -1.17 7.50
N THR A 70 -14.46 -0.30 8.26
CA THR A 70 -13.68 -0.74 9.42
C THR A 70 -13.96 0.12 10.66
N ASN A 71 -12.95 0.67 11.29
CA ASN A 71 -13.08 1.56 12.44
C ASN A 71 -11.94 2.59 12.51
N VAL A 72 -12.11 3.59 13.36
CA VAL A 72 -11.14 4.69 13.51
C VAL A 72 -9.75 4.19 13.91
N SER A 73 -9.63 3.18 14.76
CA SER A 73 -8.34 2.61 15.14
C SER A 73 -7.60 2.05 13.92
N MET A 74 -8.33 1.36 13.01
CA MET A 74 -7.75 0.83 11.77
C MET A 74 -7.22 1.93 10.84
N ILE A 75 -7.80 3.15 10.89
CA ILE A 75 -7.28 4.30 10.15
C ILE A 75 -5.85 4.61 10.59
N LEU A 76 -5.59 4.64 11.90
CA LEU A 76 -4.25 4.95 12.44
C LEU A 76 -3.21 3.93 11.98
N TYR A 77 -3.51 2.63 12.08
CA TYR A 77 -2.63 1.56 11.60
C TYR A 77 -2.36 1.69 10.09
N SER A 78 -3.42 1.91 9.31
CA SER A 78 -3.30 2.01 7.85
C SER A 78 -2.59 3.29 7.41
N LEU A 79 -2.76 4.42 8.12
CA LEU A 79 -2.05 5.67 7.83
C LEU A 79 -0.55 5.51 8.11
N ALA A 80 -0.17 5.00 9.27
CA ALA A 80 1.24 4.81 9.59
C ALA A 80 1.91 3.85 8.59
N GLY A 81 1.29 2.69 8.31
CA GLY A 81 1.80 1.74 7.33
C GLY A 81 1.85 2.33 5.92
N GLY A 82 0.75 2.95 5.47
CA GLY A 82 0.63 3.49 4.12
C GLY A 82 1.53 4.69 3.84
N LEU A 83 1.70 5.60 4.81
CA LEU A 83 2.58 6.75 4.67
C LEU A 83 4.05 6.35 4.68
N LEU A 84 4.45 5.48 5.63
CA LEU A 84 5.82 4.97 5.69
C LEU A 84 6.18 4.17 4.43
N SER A 85 5.29 3.29 3.99
CA SER A 85 5.45 2.53 2.75
C SER A 85 5.64 3.45 1.55
N LEU A 86 4.75 4.41 1.35
CA LEU A 86 4.83 5.33 0.22
C LEU A 86 6.09 6.20 0.26
N ALA A 87 6.51 6.67 1.43
CA ALA A 87 7.75 7.43 1.58
C ALA A 87 8.97 6.60 1.17
N CYS A 88 9.09 5.37 1.68
CA CYS A 88 10.19 4.47 1.34
C CYS A 88 10.17 4.05 -0.14
N MET A 89 9.01 3.75 -0.71
CA MET A 89 8.87 3.47 -2.15
C MET A 89 9.25 4.68 -3.01
N GLY A 90 8.83 5.87 -2.60
CA GLY A 90 9.18 7.12 -3.31
C GLY A 90 10.67 7.41 -3.30
N LEU A 91 11.35 7.17 -2.17
CA LEU A 91 12.80 7.29 -2.06
C LEU A 91 13.52 6.24 -2.91
N ALA A 92 13.13 4.97 -2.78
CA ALA A 92 13.72 3.88 -3.56
C ALA A 92 13.55 4.10 -5.08
N LYS A 93 12.38 4.57 -5.53
CA LYS A 93 12.14 4.92 -6.93
C LYS A 93 13.08 6.03 -7.43
N LYS A 94 13.39 7.04 -6.58
CA LYS A 94 14.29 8.16 -6.95
C LYS A 94 15.73 7.73 -7.18
N THR A 95 16.19 6.67 -6.53
CA THR A 95 17.58 6.22 -6.66
C THR A 95 17.87 5.55 -7.99
N HIS A 96 16.84 5.24 -8.81
CA HIS A 96 16.96 4.56 -10.11
C HIS A 96 17.72 3.21 -10.10
N GLY A 97 18.19 2.76 -8.93
CA GLY A 97 18.92 1.50 -8.77
C GLY A 97 18.04 0.29 -8.46
N PHE A 98 16.76 0.50 -8.17
CA PHE A 98 15.85 -0.57 -7.79
C PHE A 98 14.82 -0.88 -8.89
N SER A 99 14.61 -2.18 -9.13
CA SER A 99 13.52 -2.63 -9.98
C SER A 99 12.16 -2.33 -9.31
N ILE A 100 11.09 -2.26 -10.11
CA ILE A 100 9.73 -2.06 -9.58
C ILE A 100 9.36 -3.12 -8.53
N GLN A 101 9.85 -4.34 -8.71
CA GLN A 101 9.66 -5.44 -7.75
C GLN A 101 10.34 -5.16 -6.41
N CYS A 102 11.60 -4.68 -6.43
CA CYS A 102 12.30 -4.30 -5.21
C CYS A 102 11.61 -3.13 -4.50
N VAL A 103 11.14 -2.12 -5.25
CA VAL A 103 10.39 -0.99 -4.69
C VAL A 103 9.09 -1.47 -4.03
N SER A 104 8.38 -2.42 -4.65
CA SER A 104 7.17 -3.02 -4.09
C SER A 104 7.45 -3.82 -2.82
N MET A 105 8.54 -4.60 -2.78
CA MET A 105 8.96 -5.33 -1.58
C MET A 105 9.29 -4.38 -0.42
N ILE A 106 10.06 -3.31 -0.69
CA ILE A 106 10.32 -2.25 0.30
C ILE A 106 9.01 -1.68 0.81
N GLY A 107 8.03 -1.44 -0.08
CA GLY A 107 6.71 -0.98 0.28
C GLY A 107 5.96 -1.93 1.22
N GLY A 108 5.95 -3.22 0.93
CA GLY A 108 5.31 -4.25 1.78
C GLY A 108 5.94 -4.38 3.16
N ILE A 109 7.27 -4.42 3.22
CA ILE A 109 8.04 -4.48 4.47
C ILE A 109 7.77 -3.25 5.33
N THR A 110 7.93 -2.06 4.77
CA THR A 110 7.78 -0.79 5.51
C THR A 110 6.33 -0.50 5.89
N HIS A 111 5.36 -1.00 5.11
CA HIS A 111 3.95 -0.96 5.48
C HIS A 111 3.70 -1.72 6.80
N ASN A 112 4.16 -2.96 6.89
CA ASN A 112 4.02 -3.76 8.09
C ASN A 112 4.79 -3.17 9.28
N LEU A 113 5.99 -2.61 9.06
CA LEU A 113 6.73 -1.91 10.10
C LEU A 113 5.95 -0.71 10.65
N GLY A 114 5.33 0.11 9.78
CA GLY A 114 4.50 1.22 10.22
C GLY A 114 3.31 0.77 11.06
N GLN A 115 2.68 -0.33 10.71
CA GLN A 115 1.58 -0.91 11.49
C GLN A 115 2.04 -1.40 12.87
N ILE A 116 3.19 -2.08 12.95
CA ILE A 116 3.76 -2.54 14.23
C ILE A 116 4.10 -1.38 15.14
N LEU A 117 4.64 -0.28 14.62
CA LEU A 117 4.94 0.90 15.42
C LEU A 117 3.69 1.45 16.09
N VAL A 118 2.56 1.53 15.38
CA VAL A 118 1.28 1.92 15.96
C VAL A 118 0.78 0.87 16.95
N ALA A 119 0.88 -0.42 16.62
CA ALA A 119 0.49 -1.50 17.52
C ALA A 119 1.24 -1.40 18.85
N PHE A 120 2.55 -1.19 18.81
CA PHE A 120 3.38 -1.01 20.00
C PHE A 120 2.96 0.23 20.81
N ALA A 121 2.72 1.36 20.14
CA ALA A 121 2.30 2.60 20.81
C ALA A 121 0.93 2.47 21.49
N VAL A 122 0.01 1.69 20.92
CA VAL A 122 -1.35 1.49 21.44
C VAL A 122 -1.36 0.44 22.55
N VAL A 123 -0.76 -0.73 22.33
CA VAL A 123 -0.81 -1.89 23.25
C VAL A 123 0.23 -1.75 24.36
N ARG A 124 1.30 -0.99 24.15
CA ARG A 124 2.43 -0.78 25.09
C ARG A 124 3.04 -2.08 25.64
N THR A 125 3.03 -3.13 24.83
CA THR A 125 3.56 -4.46 25.22
C THR A 125 4.64 -4.90 24.23
N TYR A 126 5.80 -5.30 24.75
CA TYR A 126 6.92 -5.80 23.93
C TYR A 126 6.58 -7.09 23.17
N GLY A 127 5.54 -7.81 23.57
CA GLY A 127 5.05 -9.00 22.87
C GLY A 127 4.69 -8.79 21.41
N VAL A 128 4.38 -7.54 21.02
CA VAL A 128 4.10 -7.18 19.61
C VAL A 128 5.32 -7.44 18.70
N PHE A 129 6.54 -7.31 19.23
CA PHE A 129 7.77 -7.52 18.45
C PHE A 129 8.03 -8.99 18.07
N TYR A 130 7.42 -9.97 18.74
CA TYR A 130 7.50 -11.37 18.32
C TYR A 130 6.91 -11.63 16.93
N TYR A 131 5.98 -10.76 16.48
CA TYR A 131 5.37 -10.86 15.15
C TYR A 131 6.18 -10.20 14.04
N VAL A 132 7.21 -9.41 14.38
CA VAL A 132 8.02 -8.67 13.39
C VAL A 132 8.63 -9.59 12.34
N PRO A 133 9.34 -10.69 12.68
CA PRO A 133 9.96 -11.55 11.66
C PRO A 133 8.92 -12.12 10.68
N PHE A 134 7.76 -12.55 11.20
CA PHE A 134 6.68 -13.07 10.38
C PHE A 134 6.11 -12.00 9.44
N LEU A 135 5.92 -10.77 9.94
CA LEU A 135 5.36 -9.67 9.16
C LEU A 135 6.33 -9.13 8.12
N LEU A 136 7.63 -9.13 8.41
CA LEU A 136 8.66 -8.78 7.42
C LEU A 136 8.68 -9.81 6.29
N LEU A 137 8.59 -11.10 6.62
CA LEU A 137 8.50 -12.16 5.62
C LEU A 137 7.23 -12.02 4.78
N ALA A 138 6.07 -11.86 5.43
CA ALA A 138 4.79 -11.68 4.75
C ALA A 138 4.80 -10.44 3.85
N GLY A 139 5.30 -9.29 4.34
CA GLY A 139 5.45 -8.06 3.55
C GLY A 139 6.40 -8.21 2.37
N SER A 140 7.48 -8.99 2.52
CA SER A 140 8.41 -9.28 1.43
C SER A 140 7.75 -10.13 0.34
N VAL A 141 7.05 -11.20 0.73
CA VAL A 141 6.36 -12.10 -0.21
C VAL A 141 5.24 -11.38 -0.94
N THR A 142 4.35 -10.71 -0.21
CA THR A 142 3.24 -9.96 -0.83
C THR A 142 3.75 -8.82 -1.70
N GLY A 143 4.76 -8.08 -1.24
CA GLY A 143 5.40 -7.02 -2.02
C GLY A 143 6.06 -7.55 -3.29
N TRP A 144 6.67 -8.73 -3.25
CA TRP A 144 7.24 -9.37 -4.43
C TRP A 144 6.17 -9.78 -5.44
N VAL A 145 5.09 -10.42 -4.99
CA VAL A 145 3.95 -10.80 -5.85
C VAL A 145 3.32 -9.56 -6.49
N ILE A 146 3.04 -8.52 -5.69
CA ILE A 146 2.53 -7.25 -6.20
C ILE A 146 3.49 -6.65 -7.23
N GLY A 147 4.79 -6.63 -6.95
CA GLY A 147 5.80 -6.11 -7.85
C GLY A 147 5.91 -6.88 -9.18
N MET A 148 5.64 -8.20 -9.19
CA MET A 148 5.55 -8.97 -10.43
C MET A 148 4.33 -8.55 -11.27
N LEU A 149 3.18 -8.34 -10.63
CA LEU A 149 1.98 -7.84 -11.30
C LEU A 149 2.24 -6.44 -11.89
N GLU A 150 2.85 -5.54 -11.09
CA GLU A 150 3.21 -4.18 -11.51
C GLU A 150 4.14 -4.17 -12.73
N LYS A 151 5.17 -5.00 -12.72
CA LYS A 151 6.11 -5.12 -13.85
C LYS A 151 5.41 -5.45 -15.16
N THR A 152 4.28 -6.16 -15.08
CA THR A 152 3.48 -6.54 -16.26
C THR A 152 2.44 -5.49 -16.64
N ILE A 153 1.83 -4.84 -15.65
CA ILE A 153 0.70 -3.93 -15.83
C ILE A 153 1.17 -2.51 -16.16
N GLU A 154 2.17 -2.00 -15.44
CA GLU A 154 2.63 -0.60 -15.56
C GLU A 154 3.02 -0.22 -17.00
N PRO A 155 3.83 -1.00 -17.74
CA PRO A 155 4.21 -0.63 -19.11
C PRO A 155 3.02 -0.58 -20.07
N ARG A 156 2.04 -1.47 -19.90
CA ARG A 156 0.83 -1.50 -20.74
C ARG A 156 -0.04 -0.27 -20.50
N LEU A 157 -0.26 0.08 -19.23
CA LEU A 157 -1.01 1.28 -18.86
C LEU A 157 -0.31 2.56 -19.30
N ARG A 158 1.01 2.61 -19.15
CA ARG A 158 1.80 3.75 -19.61
C ARG A 158 1.69 3.95 -21.11
N HIS A 159 1.80 2.89 -21.90
CA HIS A 159 1.65 2.93 -23.35
C HIS A 159 0.25 3.43 -23.73
N TYR A 160 -0.80 2.88 -23.15
CA TYR A 160 -2.19 3.31 -23.38
C TYR A 160 -2.41 4.81 -23.08
N LEU A 161 -1.92 5.27 -21.94
CA LEU A 161 -2.04 6.68 -21.54
C LEU A 161 -1.24 7.66 -22.42
N GLN A 162 -0.20 7.19 -23.11
CA GLN A 162 0.57 7.99 -24.07
C GLN A 162 -0.11 8.07 -25.42
N THR A 163 -0.84 7.06 -25.83
CA THR A 163 -1.54 6.97 -27.11
C THR A 163 -2.82 7.84 -27.12
N GLU A 164 -3.40 8.13 -25.95
CA GLU A 164 -4.59 8.99 -25.81
C GLU A 164 -4.29 10.49 -25.63
N LYS A 165 -3.02 10.91 -25.65
CA LYS A 165 -2.61 12.33 -25.62
C LYS A 165 -2.38 12.86 -27.01
#